data_96d0896c06a2b068b5b3fdca4db258a5
#
_entry.id   96d0896c06a2b068b5b3fdca4db258a5
#
_cell.length_a   1.000
_cell.length_b   1.000
_cell.length_c   1.000
_cell.angle_alpha   90.00
_cell.angle_beta   90.00
_cell.angle_gamma   90.00
#
_symmetry.space_group_name_H-M   'P 1'
#
loop_
_entity.id
_entity.type
_entity.pdbx_description
1 polymer ?
#
loop_
_entity_poly.entity_id
_entity_poly.type
_entity_poly.pdbx_seq_one_letter_code
_entity_poly.pdbx_strand_id
1 'polypeptide(L)'
;MQVAFAWSLCLSVGVVLLSIIPLTIGRVKAGYSVENMSAPRALFDELPSFGKRAVWCHQNCWESISLHAPACLLCIITLTDSNIAKIAALIHPIFRLLYIGAYVFNIPTARGLMWASGIFTTLLLYKEGLTQLI
;
A
#
# COMPACT_ATOMS: atom_id res chain seq x y z
N MET A 1 -21.52 -10.45 3.66
CA MET A 1 -21.64 -9.39 2.70
C MET A 1 -20.57 -8.30 2.86
N GLN A 2 -20.15 -7.94 4.09
CA GLN A 2 -19.02 -7.03 4.32
C GLN A 2 -17.62 -7.71 4.19
N VAL A 3 -17.62 -9.00 3.85
CA VAL A 3 -16.40 -9.84 3.77
C VAL A 3 -15.36 -9.29 2.78
N ALA A 4 -15.80 -8.70 1.66
CA ALA A 4 -14.89 -8.12 0.67
C ALA A 4 -14.06 -6.96 1.25
N PHE A 5 -14.67 -6.09 2.04
CA PHE A 5 -13.96 -4.96 2.68
C PHE A 5 -13.02 -5.44 3.78
N ALA A 6 -13.44 -6.45 4.56
CA ALA A 6 -12.57 -7.06 5.58
C ALA A 6 -11.34 -7.73 4.93
N TRP A 7 -11.54 -8.51 3.85
CA TRP A 7 -10.41 -9.08 3.11
C TRP A 7 -9.50 -8.01 2.50
N SER A 8 -10.08 -6.93 1.97
CA SER A 8 -9.29 -5.80 1.45
C SER A 8 -8.38 -5.21 2.52
N LEU A 9 -8.89 -5.02 3.74
CA LEU A 9 -8.08 -4.54 4.88
C LEU A 9 -6.92 -5.51 5.18
N CYS A 10 -7.21 -6.80 5.34
CA CYS A 10 -6.20 -7.80 5.65
C CYS A 10 -5.14 -7.89 4.54
N LEU A 11 -5.56 -7.92 3.28
CA LEU A 11 -4.65 -7.98 2.13
C LEU A 11 -3.79 -6.69 2.02
N SER A 12 -4.37 -5.52 2.30
CA SER A 12 -3.63 -4.25 2.30
C SER A 12 -2.57 -4.21 3.39
N VAL A 13 -2.85 -4.72 4.58
CA VAL A 13 -1.83 -4.92 5.63
C VAL A 13 -0.74 -5.89 5.13
N GLY A 14 -1.12 -7.00 4.51
CA GLY A 14 -0.18 -7.94 3.91
C GLY A 14 0.76 -7.29 2.89
N VAL A 15 0.24 -6.40 2.03
CA VAL A 15 1.05 -5.63 1.07
C VAL A 15 2.05 -4.71 1.77
N VAL A 16 1.65 -4.03 2.85
CA VAL A 16 2.57 -3.21 3.65
C VAL A 16 3.71 -4.06 4.22
N LEU A 17 3.39 -5.24 4.77
CA LEU A 17 4.40 -6.16 5.29
C LEU A 17 5.33 -6.68 4.19
N LEU A 18 4.79 -7.02 3.01
CA LEU A 18 5.59 -7.46 1.86
C LEU A 18 6.55 -6.37 1.37
N SER A 19 6.18 -5.09 1.48
CA SER A 19 7.05 -3.97 1.08
C SER A 19 8.32 -3.84 1.95
N ILE A 20 8.38 -4.50 3.10
CA ILE A 20 9.57 -4.58 3.95
C ILE A 20 10.67 -5.44 3.31
N ILE A 21 10.29 -6.44 2.50
CA ILE A 21 11.25 -7.39 1.92
C ILE A 21 12.32 -6.70 1.07
N PRO A 22 11.99 -5.91 0.02
CA PRO A 22 13.00 -5.22 -0.77
C PRO A 22 13.80 -4.20 0.06
N LEU A 23 13.19 -3.58 1.06
CA LEU A 23 13.87 -2.68 1.99
C LEU A 23 14.93 -3.43 2.80
N THR A 24 14.58 -4.59 3.36
CA THR A 24 15.52 -5.42 4.13
C THR A 24 16.67 -5.91 3.25
N ILE A 25 16.39 -6.35 2.01
CA ILE A 25 17.44 -6.74 1.05
C ILE A 25 18.38 -5.56 0.78
N GLY A 26 17.85 -4.34 0.63
CA GLY A 26 18.65 -3.13 0.45
C GLY A 26 19.59 -2.86 1.61
N ARG A 27 19.11 -3.00 2.84
CA ARG A 27 19.90 -2.83 4.07
C ARG A 27 21.00 -3.87 4.21
N VAL A 28 20.67 -5.14 3.96
CA VAL A 28 21.67 -6.23 4.00
C VAL A 28 22.78 -5.98 2.97
N LYS A 29 22.44 -5.55 1.75
CA LYS A 29 23.44 -5.20 0.72
C LYS A 29 24.28 -3.97 1.06
N ALA A 30 23.77 -3.06 1.86
CA ALA A 30 24.51 -1.91 2.38
C ALA A 30 25.39 -2.27 3.60
N GLY A 31 25.41 -3.54 4.04
CA GLY A 31 26.22 -3.98 5.18
C GLY A 31 25.69 -3.52 6.54
N TYR A 32 24.38 -3.32 6.67
CA TYR A 32 23.78 -2.96 7.97
C TYR A 32 24.06 -4.04 9.00
N SER A 33 24.67 -3.64 10.12
CA SER A 33 24.94 -4.47 11.30
C SER A 33 23.85 -4.27 12.37
N VAL A 34 23.90 -5.08 13.41
CA VAL A 34 23.01 -4.92 14.59
C VAL A 34 23.18 -3.54 15.23
N GLU A 35 24.39 -2.99 15.23
CA GLU A 35 24.68 -1.65 15.76
C GLU A 35 23.96 -0.55 14.99
N ASN A 36 23.83 -0.71 13.67
CA ASN A 36 23.10 0.24 12.81
C ASN A 36 21.58 0.22 13.04
N MET A 37 21.05 -0.82 13.70
CA MET A 37 19.62 -0.92 13.99
C MET A 37 19.13 0.12 14.99
N SER A 38 20.04 0.74 15.77
CA SER A 38 19.68 1.84 16.68
C SER A 38 19.18 3.10 15.94
N ALA A 39 19.70 3.36 14.72
CA ALA A 39 19.32 4.52 13.91
C ALA A 39 19.28 4.17 12.40
N PRO A 40 18.42 3.24 11.96
CA PRO A 40 18.47 2.70 10.59
C PRO A 40 18.11 3.73 9.51
N ARG A 41 17.47 4.85 9.88
CA ARG A 41 17.15 5.94 8.94
C ARG A 41 18.32 6.87 8.69
N ALA A 42 19.27 6.98 9.62
CA ALA A 42 20.47 7.82 9.46
C ALA A 42 21.38 7.32 8.34
N LEU A 43 21.32 6.03 8.02
CA LEU A 43 22.15 5.40 6.99
C LEU A 43 21.46 5.27 5.63
N PHE A 44 20.43 6.09 5.38
CA PHE A 44 19.69 6.06 4.12
C PHE A 44 20.58 6.29 2.90
N ASP A 45 21.58 7.17 3.02
CA ASP A 45 22.46 7.52 1.90
C ASP A 45 23.40 6.39 1.50
N GLU A 46 23.69 5.46 2.39
CA GLU A 46 24.52 4.27 2.15
C GLU A 46 23.78 3.16 1.39
N LEU A 47 22.42 3.26 1.30
CA LEU A 47 21.63 2.27 0.60
C LEU A 47 21.92 2.30 -0.91
N PRO A 48 21.96 1.13 -1.58
CA PRO A 48 21.96 1.07 -3.03
C PRO A 48 20.68 1.70 -3.60
N SER A 49 20.72 2.14 -4.86
CA SER A 49 19.61 2.87 -5.50
C SER A 49 18.26 2.16 -5.38
N PHE A 50 18.21 0.82 -5.52
CA PHE A 50 16.97 0.08 -5.34
C PHE A 50 16.53 0.06 -3.86
N GLY A 51 17.46 0.06 -2.91
CA GLY A 51 17.17 0.13 -1.48
C GLY A 51 16.55 1.48 -1.09
N LYS A 52 17.06 2.60 -1.62
CA LYS A 52 16.45 3.93 -1.46
C LYS A 52 15.02 3.95 -2.00
N ARG A 53 14.81 3.38 -3.20
CA ARG A 53 13.46 3.23 -3.77
C ARG A 53 12.54 2.36 -2.90
N ALA A 54 13.07 1.29 -2.31
CA ALA A 54 12.31 0.42 -1.42
C ALA A 54 11.86 1.13 -0.13
N VAL A 55 12.69 2.04 0.43
CA VAL A 55 12.29 2.91 1.56
C VAL A 55 11.08 3.76 1.17
N TRP A 56 11.16 4.48 0.05
CA TRP A 56 10.05 5.33 -0.42
C TRP A 56 8.80 4.52 -0.76
N CYS A 57 8.97 3.34 -1.34
CA CYS A 57 7.88 2.42 -1.63
C CYS A 57 7.17 1.99 -0.34
N HIS A 58 7.92 1.58 0.67
CA HIS A 58 7.38 1.17 1.97
C HIS A 58 6.62 2.31 2.66
N GLN A 59 7.18 3.54 2.68
CA GLN A 59 6.49 4.72 3.19
C GLN A 59 5.17 4.96 2.47
N ASN A 60 5.18 4.92 1.13
CA ASN A 60 3.96 5.11 0.35
C ASN A 60 2.93 3.98 0.53
N CYS A 61 3.34 2.77 0.87
CA CYS A 61 2.41 1.71 1.25
C CYS A 61 1.69 2.04 2.57
N TRP A 62 2.37 2.63 3.55
CA TRP A 62 1.75 3.12 4.79
C TRP A 62 0.80 4.28 4.54
N GLU A 63 1.17 5.25 3.70
CA GLU A 63 0.30 6.35 3.30
C GLU A 63 -0.97 5.83 2.62
N SER A 64 -0.83 4.87 1.73
CA SER A 64 -1.96 4.27 1.02
C SER A 64 -2.96 3.58 1.94
N ILE A 65 -2.48 2.76 2.87
CA ILE A 65 -3.37 2.04 3.80
C ILE A 65 -4.05 3.01 4.77
N SER A 66 -3.39 4.11 5.16
CA SER A 66 -3.98 5.13 6.03
C SER A 66 -5.18 5.84 5.38
N LEU A 67 -5.24 5.89 4.06
CA LEU A 67 -6.38 6.41 3.30
C LEU A 67 -7.41 5.32 3.00
N HIS A 68 -6.95 4.12 2.68
CA HIS A 68 -7.82 3.02 2.23
C HIS A 68 -8.58 2.35 3.39
N ALA A 69 -7.94 2.17 4.54
CA ALA A 69 -8.57 1.51 5.68
C ALA A 69 -9.82 2.25 6.18
N PRO A 70 -9.81 3.58 6.38
CA PRO A 70 -11.03 4.31 6.76
C PRO A 70 -12.15 4.18 5.72
N ALA A 71 -11.81 4.15 4.41
CA ALA A 71 -12.80 3.97 3.35
C ALA A 71 -13.48 2.60 3.41
N CYS A 72 -12.69 1.53 3.65
CA CYS A 72 -13.23 0.19 3.87
C CYS A 72 -14.10 0.12 5.13
N LEU A 73 -13.64 0.73 6.23
CA LEU A 73 -14.41 0.78 7.48
C LEU A 73 -15.72 1.55 7.32
N LEU A 74 -15.71 2.64 6.57
CA LEU A 74 -16.93 3.37 6.23
C LEU A 74 -17.91 2.45 5.52
N CYS A 75 -17.48 1.72 4.48
CA CYS A 75 -18.33 0.77 3.77
C CYS A 75 -18.85 -0.36 4.68
N ILE A 76 -18.07 -0.81 5.66
CA ILE A 76 -18.50 -1.82 6.65
C ILE A 76 -19.60 -1.25 7.56
N ILE A 77 -19.36 -0.06 8.13
CA ILE A 77 -20.26 0.60 9.09
C ILE A 77 -21.59 0.97 8.42
N THR A 78 -21.55 1.46 7.19
CA THR A 78 -22.75 1.84 6.43
C THR A 78 -23.47 0.67 5.78
N LEU A 79 -22.97 -0.56 5.98
CA LEU A 79 -23.51 -1.78 5.38
C LEU A 79 -23.62 -1.70 3.85
N THR A 80 -22.65 -1.01 3.22
CA THR A 80 -22.62 -0.80 1.76
C THR A 80 -22.74 -2.13 1.01
N ASP A 81 -23.72 -2.25 0.13
CA ASP A 81 -23.94 -3.44 -0.71
C ASP A 81 -23.81 -3.10 -2.21
N SER A 82 -22.74 -2.46 -2.57
CA SER A 82 -22.40 -2.09 -3.94
C SER A 82 -21.37 -3.07 -4.52
N ASN A 83 -21.65 -3.65 -5.67
CA ASN A 83 -20.69 -4.50 -6.38
C ASN A 83 -19.47 -3.71 -6.82
N ILE A 84 -19.65 -2.43 -7.18
CA ILE A 84 -18.55 -1.53 -7.54
C ILE A 84 -17.61 -1.35 -6.35
N ALA A 85 -18.17 -1.09 -5.16
CA ALA A 85 -17.38 -0.95 -3.94
C ALA A 85 -16.61 -2.24 -3.59
N LYS A 86 -17.27 -3.40 -3.68
CA LYS A 86 -16.64 -4.71 -3.41
C LYS A 86 -15.47 -4.99 -4.35
N ILE A 87 -15.66 -4.73 -5.66
CA ILE A 87 -14.58 -4.88 -6.67
C ILE A 87 -13.47 -3.88 -6.40
N ALA A 88 -13.79 -2.61 -6.16
CA ALA A 88 -12.80 -1.58 -5.87
C ALA A 88 -11.96 -1.93 -4.62
N ALA A 89 -12.60 -2.46 -3.57
CA ALA A 89 -11.92 -2.90 -2.37
C ALA A 89 -10.92 -4.03 -2.67
N LEU A 90 -11.34 -5.07 -3.38
CA LEU A 90 -10.49 -6.25 -3.63
C LEU A 90 -9.37 -5.99 -4.63
N ILE A 91 -9.56 -5.07 -5.59
CA ILE A 91 -8.54 -4.75 -6.59
C ILE A 91 -7.47 -3.77 -6.05
N HIS A 92 -7.79 -2.98 -5.00
CA HIS A 92 -6.85 -2.05 -4.40
C HIS A 92 -5.52 -2.70 -3.96
N PRO A 93 -5.52 -3.77 -3.14
CA PRO A 93 -4.27 -4.42 -2.73
C PRO A 93 -3.49 -5.00 -3.91
N ILE A 94 -4.16 -5.37 -5.01
CA ILE A 94 -3.49 -5.82 -6.24
C ILE A 94 -2.71 -4.67 -6.88
N PHE A 95 -3.33 -3.49 -7.03
CA PHE A 95 -2.61 -2.31 -7.53
C PHE A 95 -1.42 -1.94 -6.63
N ARG A 96 -1.57 -2.08 -5.32
CA ARG A 96 -0.48 -1.82 -4.38
C ARG A 96 0.65 -2.84 -4.46
N LEU A 97 0.34 -4.10 -4.73
CA LEU A 97 1.35 -5.13 -4.96
C LEU A 97 2.13 -4.86 -6.25
N LEU A 98 1.43 -4.53 -7.35
CA LEU A 98 2.04 -4.17 -8.63
C LEU A 98 2.89 -2.88 -8.51
N TYR A 99 2.47 -1.94 -7.66
CA TYR A 99 3.23 -0.73 -7.35
C TYR A 99 4.58 -1.05 -6.72
N ILE A 100 4.66 -2.02 -5.78
CA ILE A 100 5.92 -2.47 -5.19
C ILE A 100 6.85 -2.99 -6.30
N GLY A 101 6.34 -3.85 -7.19
CA GLY A 101 7.11 -4.35 -8.33
C GLY A 101 7.63 -3.22 -9.22
N ALA A 102 6.76 -2.27 -9.60
CA ALA A 102 7.14 -1.13 -10.44
C ALA A 102 8.23 -0.25 -9.78
N TYR A 103 8.20 -0.14 -8.45
CA TYR A 103 9.22 0.60 -7.69
C TYR A 103 10.56 -0.13 -7.69
N VAL A 104 10.56 -1.43 -7.38
CA VAL A 104 11.77 -2.26 -7.31
C VAL A 104 12.46 -2.31 -8.67
N PHE A 105 11.70 -2.55 -9.74
CA PHE A 105 12.22 -2.63 -11.11
C PHE A 105 12.45 -1.26 -11.78
N ASN A 106 12.20 -0.17 -11.06
CA ASN A 106 12.40 1.20 -11.54
C ASN A 106 11.64 1.52 -12.84
N ILE A 107 10.33 1.26 -12.84
CA ILE A 107 9.42 1.57 -13.96
C ILE A 107 8.51 2.75 -13.56
N PRO A 108 8.94 4.03 -13.79
CA PRO A 108 8.25 5.21 -13.24
C PRO A 108 6.81 5.37 -13.73
N THR A 109 6.55 5.09 -15.01
CA THR A 109 5.20 5.16 -15.61
C THR A 109 4.23 4.15 -14.97
N ALA A 110 4.64 2.89 -14.87
CA ALA A 110 3.84 1.86 -14.22
C ALA A 110 3.57 2.19 -12.75
N ARG A 111 4.59 2.70 -12.04
CA ARG A 111 4.46 3.17 -10.65
C ARG A 111 3.37 4.25 -10.53
N GLY A 112 3.42 5.28 -11.38
CA GLY A 112 2.43 6.37 -11.38
C GLY A 112 1.01 5.86 -11.65
N LEU A 113 0.85 4.98 -12.65
CA LEU A 113 -0.45 4.37 -12.97
C LEU A 113 -1.00 3.53 -11.82
N MET A 114 -0.18 2.67 -11.21
CA MET A 114 -0.62 1.82 -10.09
C MET A 114 -0.98 2.66 -8.86
N TRP A 115 -0.24 3.73 -8.61
CA TRP A 115 -0.55 4.68 -7.54
C TRP A 115 -1.92 5.35 -7.78
N ALA A 116 -2.12 5.93 -8.96
CA ALA A 116 -3.37 6.60 -9.32
C ALA A 116 -4.57 5.64 -9.29
N SER A 117 -4.40 4.40 -9.78
CA SER A 117 -5.43 3.36 -9.72
C SER A 117 -5.81 3.00 -8.27
N GLY A 118 -4.82 2.91 -7.37
CA GLY A 118 -5.06 2.68 -5.95
C GLY A 118 -5.83 3.82 -5.28
N ILE A 119 -5.47 5.07 -5.58
CA ILE A 119 -6.22 6.25 -5.08
C ILE A 119 -7.65 6.24 -5.63
N PHE A 120 -7.82 5.99 -6.93
CA PHE A 120 -9.14 5.95 -7.55
C PHE A 120 -10.07 4.92 -6.90
N THR A 121 -9.58 3.69 -6.65
CA THR A 121 -10.37 2.66 -5.95
C THR A 121 -10.75 3.09 -4.53
N THR A 122 -9.85 3.75 -3.82
CA THR A 122 -10.13 4.28 -2.48
C THR A 122 -11.21 5.38 -2.51
N LEU A 123 -11.14 6.29 -3.48
CA LEU A 123 -12.15 7.34 -3.66
C LEU A 123 -13.53 6.77 -4.01
N LEU A 124 -13.58 5.69 -4.81
CA LEU A 124 -14.83 4.97 -5.08
C LEU A 124 -15.44 4.41 -3.79
N LEU A 125 -14.64 3.84 -2.87
CA LEU A 125 -15.14 3.36 -1.59
C LEU A 125 -15.73 4.49 -0.74
N TYR A 126 -15.05 5.64 -0.66
CA TYR A 126 -15.60 6.80 0.05
C TYR A 126 -16.93 7.25 -0.57
N LYS A 127 -16.99 7.35 -1.90
CA LYS A 127 -18.24 7.71 -2.60
C LYS A 127 -19.36 6.74 -2.26
N GLU A 128 -19.13 5.44 -2.46
CA GLU A 128 -20.17 4.40 -2.25
C GLU A 128 -20.58 4.30 -0.77
N GLY A 129 -19.66 4.44 0.17
CA GLY A 129 -19.97 4.46 1.60
C GLY A 129 -20.77 5.68 2.02
N LEU A 130 -20.42 6.88 1.51
CA LEU A 130 -21.15 8.10 1.81
C LEU A 130 -22.57 8.11 1.23
N THR A 131 -22.79 7.52 0.05
CA THR A 131 -24.12 7.45 -0.56
C THR A 131 -25.10 6.58 0.24
N GLN A 132 -24.63 5.76 1.18
CA GLN A 132 -25.50 4.99 2.08
C GLN A 132 -25.98 5.80 3.29
N LEU A 133 -25.41 6.98 3.53
CA LEU A 133 -25.79 7.85 4.65
C LEU A 133 -26.82 8.91 4.26
N ILE A 134 -27.08 9.08 2.97
CA ILE A 134 -28.03 10.06 2.40
C ILE A 134 -29.29 9.35 1.97
#